data_507fd352491839275b951046db37c175
#
_entry.id   507fd352491839275b951046db37c175
#
_cell.length_a   1.000
_cell.length_b   1.000
_cell.length_c   1.000
_cell.angle_alpha   90.00
_cell.angle_beta   90.00
_cell.angle_gamma   90.00
#
_symmetry.space_group_name_H-M   'P 1'
#
loop_
_entity.id
_entity.type
_entity.pdbx_description
1 polymer ?
#
loop_
_entity_poly.entity_id
_entity_poly.type
_entity_poly.pdbx_seq_one_letter_code
_entity_poly.pdbx_strand_id
1 'polypeptide(L)' 'MIKTATFEALLADAIEDGEGGYTFLLEGKTYRITDKDEVRKIAESHGYIIIY' A
#
# COMPACT_ATOMS: atom_id res chain seq x y z
N MET A 1 18.25 6.89 5.11
CA MET A 1 17.18 7.84 4.76
C MET A 1 15.85 7.30 5.27
N ILE A 2 15.06 8.15 5.92
CA ILE A 2 13.76 7.74 6.46
C ILE A 2 12.70 7.88 5.36
N LYS A 3 11.95 6.80 5.15
CA LYS A 3 10.83 6.81 4.20
C LYS A 3 9.54 6.89 4.99
N THR A 4 8.73 7.88 4.71
CA THR A 4 7.43 8.03 5.36
C THR A 4 6.33 8.08 4.32
N ALA A 5 5.15 7.61 4.68
CA ALA A 5 3.98 7.67 3.80
C ALA A 5 2.73 7.70 4.67
N THR A 6 1.70 8.39 4.19
CA THR A 6 0.42 8.35 4.89
C THR A 6 -0.37 7.16 4.37
N PHE A 7 -1.21 6.60 5.22
CA PHE A 7 -2.07 5.50 4.84
C PHE A 7 -2.99 5.89 3.69
N GLU A 8 -3.51 7.13 3.74
CA GLU A 8 -4.37 7.65 2.66
C GLU A 8 -3.63 7.71 1.33
N ALA A 9 -2.39 8.15 1.33
CA ALA A 9 -1.62 8.25 0.09
C ALA A 9 -1.37 6.88 -0.52
N LEU A 10 -1.12 5.88 0.31
CA LEU A 10 -0.94 4.52 -0.17
C LEU A 10 -2.22 3.97 -0.76
N LEU A 11 -3.35 4.22 -0.10
CA LEU A 11 -4.64 3.75 -0.59
C LEU A 11 -5.11 4.50 -1.83
N ALA A 12 -4.66 5.74 -2.00
CA ALA A 12 -5.05 6.53 -3.17
C ALA A 12 -4.55 5.90 -4.47
N ASP A 13 -3.42 5.19 -4.41
CA ASP A 13 -2.86 4.50 -5.57
C ASP A 13 -3.43 3.10 -5.74
N ALA A 14 -4.22 2.62 -4.79
CA ALA A 14 -4.80 1.28 -4.89
C ALA A 14 -6.04 1.30 -5.77
N ILE A 15 -6.11 0.35 -6.68
CA ILE A 15 -7.22 0.24 -7.62
C ILE A 15 -8.02 -1.01 -7.27
N GLU A 16 -9.31 -0.82 -7.02
CA GLU A 16 -10.20 -1.92 -6.74
C GLU A 16 -10.44 -2.73 -8.02
N ASP A 17 -10.33 -4.04 -7.91
CA ASP A 17 -10.47 -4.92 -9.08
C ASP A 17 -11.89 -5.43 -9.31
N GLY A 18 -12.82 -5.06 -8.45
CA GLY A 18 -14.21 -5.49 -8.57
C GLY A 18 -14.50 -6.87 -8.00
N GLU A 19 -13.50 -7.53 -7.44
CA GLU A 19 -13.63 -8.87 -6.86
C GLU A 19 -13.28 -8.89 -5.38
N GLY A 20 -13.32 -7.72 -4.74
CA GLY A 20 -12.98 -7.60 -3.33
C GLY A 20 -11.50 -7.45 -3.05
N GLY A 21 -10.69 -7.29 -4.09
CA GLY A 21 -9.26 -7.08 -3.95
C GLY A 21 -8.83 -5.71 -4.45
N TYR A 22 -7.59 -5.36 -4.12
CA TYR A 22 -7.00 -4.09 -4.55
C TYR A 22 -5.63 -4.35 -5.13
N THR A 23 -5.28 -3.60 -6.17
CA THR A 23 -3.95 -3.64 -6.76
C THR A 23 -3.28 -2.28 -6.56
N PHE A 24 -2.06 -2.28 -6.09
CA PHE A 24 -1.33 -1.03 -5.96
C PHE A 24 0.14 -1.22 -6.34
N LEU A 25 0.77 -0.11 -6.69
CA LEU A 25 2.16 -0.09 -7.12
C LEU A 25 3.00 0.56 -6.03
N LEU A 26 4.09 -0.10 -5.64
CA LEU A 26 5.02 0.44 -4.66
C LEU A 26 6.45 0.14 -5.11
N GLU A 27 7.25 1.19 -5.24
CA GLU A 27 8.66 1.09 -5.66
C GLU A 27 8.85 0.26 -6.94
N GLY A 28 7.94 0.44 -7.89
CA GLY A 28 8.02 -0.26 -9.17
C GLY A 28 7.48 -1.68 -9.16
N LYS A 29 6.95 -2.13 -8.02
CA LYS A 29 6.36 -3.47 -7.90
C LYS A 29 4.86 -3.37 -7.72
N THR A 30 4.15 -4.27 -8.38
CA THR A 30 2.69 -4.34 -8.27
C THR A 30 2.32 -5.41 -7.25
N TYR A 31 1.43 -5.06 -6.34
CA TYR A 31 0.94 -5.98 -5.31
C TYR A 31 -0.57 -6.08 -5.39
N ARG A 32 -1.10 -7.25 -5.09
CA ARG A 32 -2.53 -7.46 -4.97
C ARG A 32 -2.85 -7.85 -3.55
N ILE A 33 -3.82 -7.15 -2.97
CA ILE A 33 -4.22 -7.37 -1.58
C ILE A 33 -5.74 -7.52 -1.51
N THR A 34 -6.24 -8.16 -0.47
CA THR A 34 -7.67 -8.31 -0.23
C THR A 34 -8.15 -7.49 0.95
N ASP A 35 -7.22 -6.97 1.74
CA ASP A 35 -7.52 -6.18 2.94
C ASP A 35 -6.68 -4.91 2.89
N LYS A 36 -7.30 -3.76 3.18
CA LYS A 36 -6.58 -2.49 3.18
C LYS A 36 -5.42 -2.45 4.14
N ASP A 37 -5.51 -3.17 5.26
CA ASP A 37 -4.42 -3.22 6.24
C ASP A 37 -3.16 -3.88 5.69
N GLU A 38 -3.28 -4.69 4.66
CA GLU A 38 -2.14 -5.32 4.01
C GLU A 38 -1.24 -4.31 3.31
N VAL A 39 -1.83 -3.19 2.85
CA VAL A 39 -1.05 -2.10 2.25
C VAL A 39 0.00 -1.62 3.23
N ARG A 40 -0.41 -1.40 4.48
CA ARG A 40 0.50 -0.96 5.52
C ARG A 40 1.62 -1.97 5.75
N LYS A 41 1.26 -3.24 5.84
CA LYS A 41 2.25 -4.29 6.08
C LYS A 41 3.29 -4.36 4.96
N ILE A 42 2.84 -4.24 3.72
CA ILE A 42 3.73 -4.26 2.58
C ILE A 42 4.64 -3.04 2.57
N ALA A 43 4.09 -1.86 2.84
CA ALA A 43 4.89 -0.64 2.90
C ALA A 43 5.92 -0.73 4.02
N GLU A 44 5.54 -1.24 5.18
CA GLU A 44 6.48 -1.40 6.28
C GLU A 44 7.60 -2.38 5.93
N SER A 45 7.31 -3.41 5.15
CA SER A 45 8.33 -4.35 4.71
C SER A 45 9.33 -3.71 3.77
N HIS A 46 8.96 -2.59 3.14
CA HIS A 46 9.86 -1.79 2.30
C HIS A 46 10.59 -0.71 3.07
N GLY A 47 10.41 -0.66 4.39
CA GLY A 47 11.09 0.32 5.23
C GLY A 47 10.36 1.62 5.42
N TYR A 48 9.10 1.69 5.05
CA TYR A 48 8.29 2.90 5.25
C TYR A 48 7.76 3.00 6.68
N ILE A 49 7.70 4.24 7.17
CA ILE A 49 7.01 4.55 8.42
C ILE A 49 5.65 5.10 8.04
N ILE A 50 4.59 4.45 8.50
CA ILE A 50 3.24 4.84 8.14
C ILE A 50 2.70 5.88 9.10
N ILE A 51 2.23 6.98 8.56
CA ILE A 51 1.65 8.08 9.32
C ILE A 51 0.14 8.04 9.14
N TYR A 52 -0.58 8.08 10.25
CA TYR A 52 -2.06 8.04 10.25
C TYR A 52 -2.65 9.43 10.32
#